data_6d0aea8d6212f83034633d439cc876ca
#
_entry.id   6d0aea8d6212f83034633d439cc876ca
#
_cell.length_a   1.000
_cell.length_b   1.000
_cell.length_c   1.000
_cell.angle_alpha   90.00
_cell.angle_beta   90.00
_cell.angle_gamma   90.00
#
_symmetry.space_group_name_H-M   'P 1'
#
loop_
_entity.id
_entity.type
_entity.pdbx_description
1 polymer ?
#
loop_
_entity_poly.entity_id
_entity_poly.type
_entity_poly.pdbx_seq_one_letter_code
_entity_poly.pdbx_strand_id
1 'polypeptide(L)'
;MKYIKKSLSIEKVKIKDIVKKFSTPVYCYSYKQLKENISNFKKSFKSFSPLICFAIKSNTNINIIREIRKFGLGADVVSMGELMMALKAGIDPKKIVFSGVGKTSDEINYAIDKKILLINAESKSEI
;
A
#
# COMPACT_ATOMS: atom_id res chain seq x y z
N MET A 1 -10.17 -8.70 14.95
CA MET A 1 -11.11 -8.31 16.01
C MET A 1 -11.44 -9.51 16.89
N LYS A 2 -11.62 -9.31 18.20
CA LYS A 2 -12.02 -10.36 19.17
C LYS A 2 -12.75 -9.76 20.36
N TYR A 3 -13.53 -10.56 21.06
CA TYR A 3 -14.14 -10.16 22.33
C TYR A 3 -13.12 -10.28 23.47
N ILE A 4 -12.94 -9.21 24.22
CA ILE A 4 -12.12 -9.15 25.44
C ILE A 4 -13.04 -8.65 26.58
N LYS A 5 -13.24 -9.46 27.62
CA LYS A 5 -14.14 -9.13 28.75
C LYS A 5 -15.49 -8.59 28.27
N LYS A 6 -16.17 -9.34 27.39
CA LYS A 6 -17.49 -9.01 26.78
C LYS A 6 -17.50 -7.74 25.90
N SER A 7 -16.35 -7.13 25.60
CA SER A 7 -16.26 -5.97 24.72
C SER A 7 -15.57 -6.34 23.41
N LEU A 8 -16.19 -6.04 22.27
CA LEU A 8 -15.54 -6.18 20.97
C LEU A 8 -14.35 -5.22 20.87
N SER A 9 -13.20 -5.75 20.52
CA SER A 9 -11.95 -4.99 20.52
C SER A 9 -11.11 -5.29 19.27
N ILE A 10 -10.38 -4.30 18.80
CA ILE A 10 -9.31 -4.42 17.83
C ILE A 10 -7.99 -4.19 18.57
N GLU A 11 -7.11 -5.20 18.55
CA GLU A 11 -5.94 -5.28 19.42
C GLU A 11 -6.32 -5.09 20.90
N LYS A 12 -5.94 -3.99 21.53
CA LYS A 12 -6.28 -3.67 22.92
C LYS A 12 -7.31 -2.55 23.06
N VAL A 13 -7.83 -2.00 21.93
CA VAL A 13 -8.75 -0.87 21.90
C VAL A 13 -10.18 -1.38 21.72
N LYS A 14 -11.09 -0.96 22.59
CA LYS A 14 -12.51 -1.31 22.48
C LYS A 14 -13.15 -0.56 21.32
N ILE A 15 -13.94 -1.24 20.50
CA ILE A 15 -14.64 -0.61 19.37
C ILE A 15 -15.55 0.54 19.83
N LYS A 16 -16.22 0.39 20.97
CA LYS A 16 -17.06 1.46 21.53
C LYS A 16 -16.29 2.76 21.79
N ASP A 17 -15.01 2.67 22.19
CA ASP A 17 -14.20 3.86 22.46
C ASP A 17 -13.77 4.54 21.15
N ILE A 18 -13.54 3.74 20.09
CA ILE A 18 -13.30 4.25 18.73
C ILE A 18 -14.55 4.99 18.23
N VAL A 19 -15.71 4.36 18.31
CA VAL A 19 -16.99 4.96 17.88
C VAL A 19 -17.29 6.25 18.66
N LYS A 20 -17.06 6.26 19.98
CA LYS A 20 -17.24 7.46 20.79
C LYS A 20 -16.35 8.62 20.35
N LYS A 21 -15.13 8.33 19.89
CA LYS A 21 -14.14 9.34 19.48
C LYS A 21 -14.30 9.81 18.04
N PHE A 22 -14.64 8.90 17.11
CA PHE A 22 -14.60 9.16 15.68
C PHE A 22 -15.96 9.04 14.98
N SER A 23 -17.01 8.66 15.71
CA SER A 23 -18.35 8.37 15.16
C SER A 23 -18.36 7.18 14.21
N THR A 24 -19.48 6.95 13.54
CA THR A 24 -19.67 5.92 12.50
C THR A 24 -20.24 6.58 11.24
N PRO A 25 -19.93 6.08 10.02
CA PRO A 25 -19.07 4.94 9.75
C PRO A 25 -17.58 5.25 9.91
N VAL A 26 -16.76 4.28 10.35
CA VAL A 26 -15.30 4.42 10.49
C VAL A 26 -14.57 3.14 10.11
N TYR A 27 -13.50 3.28 9.32
CA TYR A 27 -12.60 2.18 8.98
C TYR A 27 -11.50 2.04 10.05
N CYS A 28 -11.34 0.83 10.58
CA CYS A 28 -10.33 0.53 11.59
C CYS A 28 -9.34 -0.50 11.07
N TYR A 29 -8.07 -0.16 11.07
CA TYR A 29 -6.99 -1.05 10.65
C TYR A 29 -6.16 -1.50 11.84
N SER A 30 -5.87 -2.81 11.93
CA SER A 30 -4.97 -3.36 12.95
C SER A 30 -3.54 -3.34 12.44
N TYR A 31 -2.68 -2.59 13.10
CA TYR A 31 -1.25 -2.57 12.79
C TYR A 31 -0.60 -3.94 13.00
N LYS A 32 -0.98 -4.61 14.09
CA LYS A 32 -0.50 -5.96 14.39
C LYS A 32 -0.84 -6.94 13.26
N GLN A 33 -2.09 -6.93 12.78
CA GLN A 33 -2.52 -7.80 11.69
C GLN A 33 -1.78 -7.48 10.38
N LEU A 34 -1.61 -6.19 10.07
CA LEU A 34 -0.84 -5.75 8.90
C LEU A 34 0.60 -6.30 8.96
N LYS A 35 1.27 -6.13 10.10
CA LYS A 35 2.61 -6.64 10.34
C LYS A 35 2.70 -8.16 10.19
N GLU A 36 1.77 -8.90 10.79
CA GLU A 36 1.72 -10.36 10.72
C GLU A 36 1.53 -10.84 9.28
N ASN A 37 0.60 -10.23 8.54
CA ASN A 37 0.33 -10.57 7.14
C ASN A 37 1.58 -10.36 6.27
N ILE A 38 2.22 -9.20 6.38
CA ILE A 38 3.45 -8.89 5.63
C ILE A 38 4.57 -9.87 5.99
N SER A 39 4.75 -10.13 7.28
CA SER A 39 5.82 -11.04 7.74
C SER A 39 5.60 -12.47 7.24
N ASN A 40 4.37 -12.96 7.29
CA ASN A 40 4.05 -14.29 6.80
C ASN A 40 4.24 -14.39 5.29
N PHE A 41 3.78 -13.39 4.54
CA PHE A 41 3.97 -13.33 3.09
C PHE A 41 5.46 -13.33 2.74
N LYS A 42 6.26 -12.47 3.36
CA LYS A 42 7.73 -12.44 3.16
C LYS A 42 8.40 -13.78 3.47
N LYS A 43 7.98 -14.45 4.53
CA LYS A 43 8.53 -15.78 4.90
C LYS A 43 8.26 -16.82 3.82
N SER A 44 7.07 -16.82 3.20
CA SER A 44 6.71 -17.78 2.14
C SER A 44 7.59 -17.64 0.88
N PHE A 45 8.16 -16.46 0.65
CA PHE A 45 9.03 -16.18 -0.50
C PHE A 45 10.50 -16.04 -0.14
N LYS A 46 10.91 -16.43 1.06
CA LYS A 46 12.26 -16.20 1.59
C LYS A 46 13.37 -16.74 0.67
N SER A 47 13.16 -17.89 0.03
CA SER A 47 14.15 -18.52 -0.86
C SER A 47 14.40 -17.73 -2.15
N PHE A 48 13.45 -16.90 -2.58
CA PHE A 48 13.53 -16.14 -3.83
C PHE A 48 13.98 -14.69 -3.65
N SER A 49 13.90 -14.16 -2.42
CA SER A 49 14.19 -12.75 -2.09
C SER A 49 13.57 -11.74 -3.05
N PRO A 50 12.27 -11.86 -3.43
CA PRO A 50 11.65 -10.98 -4.41
C PRO A 50 11.46 -9.57 -3.87
N LEU A 51 11.37 -8.60 -4.77
CA LEU A 51 10.75 -7.31 -4.47
C LEU A 51 9.23 -7.51 -4.39
N ILE A 52 8.67 -7.31 -3.21
CA ILE A 52 7.22 -7.37 -3.00
C ILE A 52 6.67 -5.96 -3.11
N CYS A 53 5.76 -5.72 -4.05
CA CYS A 53 5.09 -4.44 -4.23
C CYS A 53 3.65 -4.50 -3.70
N PHE A 54 3.25 -3.50 -2.95
CA PHE A 54 1.88 -3.34 -2.48
C PHE A 54 1.04 -2.60 -3.51
N ALA A 55 -0.09 -3.18 -3.92
CA ALA A 55 -1.03 -2.55 -4.83
C ALA A 55 -1.79 -1.42 -4.11
N ILE A 56 -1.41 -0.17 -4.38
CA ILE A 56 -1.94 1.03 -3.69
C ILE A 56 -3.44 1.20 -3.93
N LYS A 57 -3.96 0.80 -5.09
CA LYS A 57 -5.40 0.81 -5.39
C LYS A 57 -6.26 0.10 -4.35
N SER A 58 -5.72 -0.86 -3.60
CA SER A 58 -6.44 -1.56 -2.54
C SER A 58 -6.63 -0.71 -1.28
N ASN A 59 -5.72 0.23 -1.01
CA ASN A 59 -5.82 1.17 0.10
C ASN A 59 -4.86 2.35 -0.10
N THR A 60 -5.40 3.50 -0.46
CA THR A 60 -4.64 4.74 -0.72
C THR A 60 -4.31 5.55 0.55
N ASN A 61 -4.64 5.04 1.75
CA ASN A 61 -4.34 5.73 3.00
C ASN A 61 -2.81 5.85 3.18
N ILE A 62 -2.32 7.09 3.14
CA ILE A 62 -0.87 7.38 3.21
C ILE A 62 -0.19 6.81 4.46
N ASN A 63 -0.92 6.69 5.58
CA ASN A 63 -0.35 6.10 6.80
C ASN A 63 -0.14 4.60 6.65
N ILE A 64 -1.04 3.90 5.95
CA ILE A 64 -0.87 2.47 5.61
C ILE A 64 0.34 2.32 4.68
N ILE A 65 0.46 3.15 3.64
CA ILE A 65 1.58 3.11 2.70
C ILE A 65 2.91 3.38 3.42
N ARG A 66 2.96 4.33 4.36
CA ARG A 66 4.14 4.57 5.20
C ARG A 66 4.54 3.37 6.05
N GLU A 67 3.56 2.66 6.62
CA GLU A 67 3.86 1.43 7.37
C GLU A 67 4.39 0.34 6.43
N ILE A 68 3.80 0.13 5.27
CA ILE A 68 4.26 -0.82 4.25
C ILE A 68 5.71 -0.54 3.84
N ARG A 69 6.05 0.74 3.61
CA ARG A 69 7.43 1.17 3.35
C ARG A 69 8.41 0.72 4.44
N LYS A 70 8.03 0.83 5.73
CA LYS A 70 8.91 0.43 6.85
C LYS A 70 9.26 -1.06 6.81
N PHE A 71 8.44 -1.89 6.19
CA PHE A 71 8.74 -3.31 5.96
C PHE A 71 9.59 -3.57 4.72
N GLY A 72 10.03 -2.52 4.02
CA GLY A 72 10.90 -2.60 2.86
C GLY A 72 10.18 -2.98 1.57
N LEU A 73 8.82 -2.95 1.53
CA LEU A 73 8.03 -3.23 0.35
C LEU A 73 8.09 -2.04 -0.63
N GLY A 74 7.91 -2.37 -1.91
CA GLY A 74 7.65 -1.40 -2.97
C GLY A 74 6.16 -1.10 -3.12
N ALA A 75 5.82 -0.42 -4.20
CA ALA A 75 4.45 -0.10 -4.59
C ALA A 75 4.16 -0.51 -6.02
N ASP A 76 2.95 -1.02 -6.25
CA ASP A 76 2.33 -1.16 -7.56
C ASP A 76 1.24 -0.09 -7.67
N VAL A 77 1.40 0.81 -8.64
CA VAL A 77 0.53 1.97 -8.86
C VAL A 77 -0.14 1.88 -10.22
N VAL A 78 -1.35 2.41 -10.34
CA VAL A 78 -2.13 2.37 -11.59
C VAL A 78 -2.58 3.76 -12.05
N SER A 79 -2.09 4.82 -11.43
CA SER A 79 -2.34 6.22 -11.81
C SER A 79 -1.24 7.13 -11.29
N MET A 80 -1.14 8.34 -11.88
CA MET A 80 -0.23 9.39 -11.38
C MET A 80 -0.53 9.75 -9.92
N GLY A 81 -1.80 9.83 -9.53
CA GLY A 81 -2.19 10.11 -8.15
C GLY A 81 -1.65 9.08 -7.16
N GLU A 82 -1.73 7.79 -7.50
CA GLU A 82 -1.16 6.71 -6.68
C GLU A 82 0.38 6.77 -6.64
N LEU A 83 1.02 7.08 -7.77
CA LEU A 83 2.47 7.30 -7.84
C LEU A 83 2.91 8.45 -6.91
N MET A 84 2.20 9.58 -6.96
CA MET A 84 2.46 10.71 -6.07
C MET A 84 2.28 10.33 -4.59
N MET A 85 1.27 9.54 -4.26
CA MET A 85 1.04 9.04 -2.91
C MET A 85 2.15 8.10 -2.44
N ALA A 86 2.63 7.19 -3.30
CA ALA A 86 3.75 6.30 -3.00
C ALA A 86 5.02 7.10 -2.69
N LEU A 87 5.36 8.07 -3.54
CA LEU A 87 6.51 8.95 -3.37
C LEU A 87 6.37 9.80 -2.09
N LYS A 88 5.20 10.38 -1.84
CA LYS A 88 4.91 11.17 -0.63
C LYS A 88 4.98 10.33 0.66
N ALA A 89 4.66 9.05 0.58
CA ALA A 89 4.86 8.11 1.67
C ALA A 89 6.33 7.74 1.88
N GLY A 90 7.21 8.09 0.94
CA GLY A 90 8.65 7.87 0.95
C GLY A 90 9.07 6.49 0.44
N ILE A 91 8.24 5.83 -0.36
CA ILE A 91 8.68 4.62 -1.06
C ILE A 91 9.78 5.00 -2.06
N ASP A 92 10.85 4.22 -2.06
CA ASP A 92 11.95 4.40 -3.01
C ASP A 92 11.44 4.25 -4.45
N PRO A 93 11.66 5.23 -5.34
CA PRO A 93 11.27 5.12 -6.75
C PRO A 93 11.72 3.81 -7.40
N LYS A 94 12.91 3.31 -7.06
CA LYS A 94 13.45 2.03 -7.54
C LYS A 94 12.71 0.79 -7.03
N LYS A 95 11.64 0.98 -6.25
CA LYS A 95 10.71 -0.06 -5.80
C LYS A 95 9.27 0.22 -6.22
N ILE A 96 9.06 1.09 -7.20
CA ILE A 96 7.73 1.41 -7.72
C ILE A 96 7.57 0.83 -9.12
N VAL A 97 6.46 0.13 -9.32
CA VAL A 97 6.01 -0.40 -10.62
C VAL A 97 4.74 0.35 -11.02
N PHE A 98 4.64 0.82 -12.24
CA PHE A 98 3.44 1.46 -12.77
C PHE A 98 2.76 0.51 -13.75
N SER A 99 1.60 0.00 -13.35
CA SER A 99 0.77 -0.94 -14.09
C SER A 99 -0.53 -0.27 -14.57
N GLY A 100 -1.37 -1.02 -15.27
CA GLY A 100 -2.71 -0.59 -15.66
C GLY A 100 -2.80 -0.04 -17.07
N VAL A 101 -4.01 -0.16 -17.65
CA VAL A 101 -4.33 0.27 -19.01
C VAL A 101 -4.63 1.76 -19.08
N GLY A 102 -4.38 2.38 -20.25
CA GLY A 102 -4.77 3.76 -20.51
C GLY A 102 -3.94 4.81 -19.79
N LYS A 103 -2.65 4.54 -19.54
CA LYS A 103 -1.72 5.56 -19.08
C LYS A 103 -1.60 6.68 -20.12
N THR A 104 -1.75 7.92 -19.67
CA THR A 104 -1.53 9.09 -20.51
C THR A 104 -0.04 9.37 -20.69
N SER A 105 0.32 10.13 -21.75
CA SER A 105 1.71 10.57 -21.96
C SER A 105 2.26 11.34 -20.76
N ASP A 106 1.43 12.17 -20.11
CA ASP A 106 1.86 12.94 -18.93
C ASP A 106 2.17 12.02 -17.75
N GLU A 107 1.38 10.98 -17.52
CA GLU A 107 1.61 9.98 -16.47
C GLU A 107 2.90 9.20 -16.71
N ILE A 108 3.13 8.79 -17.96
CA ILE A 108 4.35 8.08 -18.38
C ILE A 108 5.57 8.98 -18.18
N ASN A 109 5.53 10.21 -18.70
CA ASN A 109 6.61 11.18 -18.55
C ASN A 109 6.92 11.46 -17.08
N TYR A 110 5.90 11.67 -16.25
CA TYR A 110 6.07 11.86 -14.82
C TYR A 110 6.75 10.66 -14.14
N ALA A 111 6.37 9.45 -14.51
CA ALA A 111 6.97 8.22 -13.98
C ALA A 111 8.46 8.09 -14.39
N ILE A 112 8.78 8.42 -15.63
CA ILE A 112 10.15 8.45 -16.15
C ILE A 112 10.98 9.48 -15.40
N ASP A 113 10.48 10.71 -15.24
CA ASP A 113 11.16 11.78 -14.49
C ASP A 113 11.46 11.37 -13.05
N LYS A 114 10.56 10.63 -12.40
CA LYS A 114 10.76 10.09 -11.05
C LYS A 114 11.68 8.89 -11.02
N LYS A 115 12.11 8.37 -12.19
CA LYS A 115 13.04 7.24 -12.31
C LYS A 115 12.56 6.02 -11.55
N ILE A 116 11.26 5.69 -11.65
CA ILE A 116 10.70 4.50 -11.04
C ILE A 116 11.34 3.22 -11.60
N LEU A 117 11.07 2.09 -10.95
CA LEU A 117 11.69 0.82 -11.34
C LEU A 117 11.23 0.34 -12.71
N LEU A 118 9.93 0.38 -12.97
CA LEU A 118 9.34 -0.27 -14.13
C LEU A 118 7.98 0.37 -14.48
N ILE A 119 7.71 0.47 -15.77
CA ILE A 119 6.40 0.77 -16.33
C ILE A 119 5.97 -0.45 -17.16
N ASN A 120 4.83 -1.05 -16.84
CA ASN A 120 4.23 -2.10 -17.63
C ASN A 120 3.50 -1.47 -18.82
N ALA A 121 4.02 -1.63 -20.04
CA ALA A 121 3.33 -1.21 -21.26
C ALA A 121 2.21 -2.20 -21.60
N GLU A 122 1.00 -1.72 -21.70
CA GLU A 122 -0.19 -2.53 -21.99
C GLU A 122 -0.58 -2.46 -23.48
N SER A 123 0.02 -1.53 -24.24
CA SER A 123 -0.20 -1.37 -25.68
C SER A 123 1.02 -0.80 -26.38
N LYS A 124 1.06 -0.96 -27.72
CA LYS A 124 2.12 -0.35 -28.56
C LYS A 124 2.12 1.18 -28.51
N SER A 125 0.96 1.79 -28.25
CA SER A 125 0.83 3.25 -28.16
C SER A 125 1.39 3.84 -26.87
N GLU A 126 1.70 3.00 -25.87
CA GLU A 126 2.36 3.43 -24.63
C GLU A 126 3.90 3.38 -24.72
N ILE A 127 4.45 2.85 -25.80
CA ILE A 127 5.89 2.73 -26.09
C ILE A 127 6.34 3.87 -26.99
#